data_bfa3c34a72213b3222a813f9ea1ee54e
#
_entry.id   bfa3c34a72213b3222a813f9ea1ee54e
#
_cell.length_a   1.000
_cell.length_b   1.000
_cell.length_c   1.000
_cell.angle_alpha   90.00
_cell.angle_beta   90.00
_cell.angle_gamma   90.00
#
_symmetry.space_group_name_H-M   'P 1'
#
loop_
_entity.id
_entity.type
_entity.pdbx_description
1 polymer ?
#
loop_
_entity_poly.entity_id
_entity_poly.type
_entity_poly.pdbx_seq_one_letter_code
_entity_poly.pdbx_strand_id
1 'polypeptide(L)'
;MSQFDLVVIGGGPGGYEAAIRAAQLGFKVACIEKRIHKGKPSLGGTCLNVGCIPSKALLDSSHRYEDTVHHLDDHGITTGEVKFDLAKLLARKDKIVDQLTGGIDQLLKGNGIEKISSGFAIFLTSFNS
;
A
#
# COMPACT_ATOMS: atom_id res chain seq x y z
N MET A 1 7.12 -29.45 1.11
CA MET A 1 6.86 -28.33 0.17
C MET A 1 5.42 -27.88 0.37
N SER A 2 5.19 -26.58 0.52
CA SER A 2 3.81 -26.08 0.60
C SER A 2 3.17 -26.15 -0.79
N GLN A 3 2.07 -26.86 -0.92
CA GLN A 3 1.25 -26.87 -2.14
C GLN A 3 0.21 -25.77 -2.07
N PHE A 4 0.02 -25.00 -3.15
CA PHE A 4 -1.00 -23.99 -3.31
C PHE A 4 -1.87 -24.30 -4.53
N ASP A 5 -3.15 -23.98 -4.43
CA ASP A 5 -4.08 -24.11 -5.57
C ASP A 5 -3.91 -22.92 -6.51
N LEU A 6 -3.53 -21.76 -5.97
CA LEU A 6 -3.30 -20.53 -6.74
C LEU A 6 -2.09 -19.76 -6.19
N VAL A 7 -1.25 -19.29 -7.10
CA VAL A 7 -0.15 -18.37 -6.78
C VAL A 7 -0.34 -17.07 -7.54
N VAL A 8 -0.47 -15.98 -6.82
CA VAL A 8 -0.61 -14.62 -7.39
C VAL A 8 0.75 -13.93 -7.38
N ILE A 9 1.23 -13.50 -8.54
CA ILE A 9 2.51 -12.81 -8.69
C ILE A 9 2.26 -11.29 -8.76
N GLY A 10 2.64 -10.59 -7.72
CA GLY A 10 2.45 -9.17 -7.54
C GLY A 10 1.34 -8.84 -6.53
N GLY A 11 1.71 -8.16 -5.43
CA GLY A 11 0.80 -7.73 -4.37
C GLY A 11 0.21 -6.33 -4.58
N GLY A 12 0.08 -5.88 -5.82
CA GLY A 12 -0.62 -4.64 -6.16
C GLY A 12 -2.15 -4.79 -6.10
N PRO A 13 -2.93 -3.72 -6.41
CA PRO A 13 -4.40 -3.74 -6.26
C PRO A 13 -5.08 -4.93 -6.93
N GLY A 14 -4.77 -5.23 -8.18
CA GLY A 14 -5.34 -6.40 -8.84
C GLY A 14 -4.90 -7.73 -8.23
N GLY A 15 -3.66 -7.80 -7.72
CA GLY A 15 -3.09 -9.02 -7.15
C GLY A 15 -3.69 -9.36 -5.79
N TYR A 16 -3.68 -8.42 -4.84
CA TYR A 16 -4.23 -8.73 -3.52
C TYR A 16 -5.74 -8.95 -3.55
N GLU A 17 -6.49 -8.25 -4.40
CA GLU A 17 -7.93 -8.49 -4.57
C GLU A 17 -8.20 -9.88 -5.12
N ALA A 18 -7.48 -10.31 -6.17
CA ALA A 18 -7.59 -11.64 -6.73
C ALA A 18 -7.24 -12.72 -5.71
N ALA A 19 -6.15 -12.54 -4.96
CA ALA A 19 -5.73 -13.46 -3.91
C ALA A 19 -6.79 -13.61 -2.80
N ILE A 20 -7.33 -12.49 -2.32
CA ILE A 20 -8.37 -12.48 -1.28
C ILE A 20 -9.63 -13.21 -1.81
N ARG A 21 -10.05 -12.88 -3.04
CA ARG A 21 -11.25 -13.51 -3.60
C ARG A 21 -11.09 -15.02 -3.78
N ALA A 22 -9.93 -15.46 -4.25
CA ALA A 22 -9.64 -16.90 -4.37
C ALA A 22 -9.66 -17.61 -3.01
N ALA A 23 -9.04 -17.00 -2.00
CA ALA A 23 -9.06 -17.57 -0.64
C ALA A 23 -10.47 -17.67 -0.06
N GLN A 24 -11.33 -16.66 -0.30
CA GLN A 24 -12.74 -16.68 0.10
C GLN A 24 -13.54 -17.77 -0.61
N LEU A 25 -13.12 -18.21 -1.80
CA LEU A 25 -13.70 -19.32 -2.54
C LEU A 25 -13.15 -20.69 -2.10
N GLY A 26 -12.29 -20.73 -1.09
CA GLY A 26 -11.78 -21.96 -0.49
C GLY A 26 -10.45 -22.44 -1.08
N PHE A 27 -9.79 -21.68 -1.97
CA PHE A 27 -8.49 -22.02 -2.50
C PHE A 27 -7.37 -21.74 -1.50
N LYS A 28 -6.36 -22.59 -1.49
CA LYS A 28 -5.12 -22.33 -0.78
C LYS A 28 -4.22 -21.42 -1.62
N VAL A 29 -4.03 -20.18 -1.18
CA VAL A 29 -3.42 -19.11 -1.99
C VAL A 29 -2.08 -18.65 -1.43
N ALA A 30 -1.11 -18.41 -2.33
CA ALA A 30 0.09 -17.63 -2.03
C ALA A 30 0.09 -16.33 -2.84
N CYS A 31 0.60 -15.26 -2.24
CA CYS A 31 0.83 -13.99 -2.91
C CYS A 31 2.32 -13.63 -2.83
N ILE A 32 2.94 -13.43 -3.99
CA ILE A 32 4.36 -13.12 -4.13
C ILE A 32 4.53 -11.64 -4.40
N GLU A 33 5.32 -10.95 -3.56
CA GLU A 33 5.64 -9.53 -3.76
C GLU A 33 7.17 -9.33 -3.74
N LYS A 34 7.67 -8.61 -4.76
CA LYS A 34 9.11 -8.31 -4.88
C LYS A 34 9.53 -7.05 -4.14
N ARG A 35 8.61 -6.10 -3.93
CA ARG A 35 8.91 -4.86 -3.23
C ARG A 35 9.16 -5.15 -1.75
N ILE A 36 10.32 -4.72 -1.28
CA ILE A 36 10.68 -4.82 0.13
C ILE A 36 10.69 -3.42 0.75
N HIS A 37 10.03 -3.26 1.88
CA HIS A 37 10.09 -2.06 2.70
C HIS A 37 10.31 -2.47 4.16
N LYS A 38 11.30 -1.87 4.82
CA LYS A 38 11.68 -2.21 6.21
C LYS A 38 11.91 -3.72 6.41
N GLY A 39 12.52 -4.38 5.43
CA GLY A 39 12.85 -5.81 5.47
C GLY A 39 11.69 -6.79 5.28
N LYS A 40 10.50 -6.31 4.89
CA LYS A 40 9.30 -7.13 4.66
C LYS A 40 8.70 -6.85 3.28
N PRO A 41 8.01 -7.82 2.65
CA PRO A 41 7.24 -7.58 1.45
C PRO A 41 6.22 -6.46 1.67
N SER A 42 6.26 -5.43 0.82
CA SER A 42 5.37 -4.28 0.90
C SER A 42 4.26 -4.39 -0.14
N LEU A 43 3.08 -4.74 0.32
CA LEU A 43 1.89 -4.90 -0.50
C LEU A 43 1.33 -3.54 -0.98
N GLY A 44 0.37 -3.58 -1.92
CA GLY A 44 -0.30 -2.41 -2.44
C GLY A 44 0.29 -1.86 -3.75
N GLY A 45 1.40 -2.45 -4.23
CA GLY A 45 2.02 -2.10 -5.51
C GLY A 45 2.44 -0.63 -5.60
N THR A 46 2.53 -0.13 -6.83
CA THR A 46 2.89 1.27 -7.11
C THR A 46 1.88 2.25 -6.52
N CYS A 47 0.59 1.98 -6.62
CA CYS A 47 -0.47 2.88 -6.17
C CYS A 47 -0.33 3.26 -4.70
N LEU A 48 -0.21 2.27 -3.81
CA LEU A 48 -0.15 2.53 -2.37
C LEU A 48 1.22 3.04 -1.91
N ASN A 49 2.29 2.55 -2.52
CA ASN A 49 3.65 2.82 -2.01
C ASN A 49 4.26 4.12 -2.54
N VAL A 50 4.09 4.40 -3.85
CA VAL A 50 4.81 5.51 -4.52
C VAL A 50 3.96 6.28 -5.54
N GLY A 51 2.69 5.94 -5.68
CA GLY A 51 1.78 6.50 -6.67
C GLY A 51 0.60 7.25 -6.06
N CYS A 52 -0.60 6.68 -6.24
CA CYS A 52 -1.88 7.34 -5.93
C CYS A 52 -1.99 7.84 -4.48
N ILE A 53 -1.60 7.02 -3.52
CA ILE A 53 -1.78 7.35 -2.10
C ILE A 53 -0.80 8.43 -1.63
N PRO A 54 0.52 8.29 -1.81
CA PRO A 54 1.44 9.34 -1.38
C PRO A 54 1.21 10.67 -2.12
N SER A 55 0.89 10.66 -3.42
CA SER A 55 0.61 11.89 -4.16
C SER A 55 -0.63 12.61 -3.63
N LYS A 56 -1.73 11.88 -3.37
CA LYS A 56 -2.94 12.47 -2.79
C LYS A 56 -2.72 12.99 -1.37
N ALA A 57 -1.93 12.30 -0.56
CA ALA A 57 -1.58 12.77 0.78
C ALA A 57 -0.79 14.09 0.77
N LEU A 58 0.11 14.25 -0.22
CA LEU A 58 0.86 15.48 -0.41
C LEU A 58 -0.04 16.61 -0.94
N LEU A 59 -0.88 16.32 -1.94
CA LEU A 59 -1.83 17.29 -2.49
C LEU A 59 -2.83 17.78 -1.43
N ASP A 60 -3.38 16.90 -0.60
CA ASP A 60 -4.26 17.32 0.50
C ASP A 60 -3.57 18.30 1.45
N SER A 61 -2.29 18.05 1.78
CA SER A 61 -1.54 18.97 2.64
C SER A 61 -1.20 20.30 1.95
N SER A 62 -0.90 20.29 0.65
CA SER A 62 -0.62 21.51 -0.11
C SER A 62 -1.87 22.36 -0.29
N HIS A 63 -3.04 21.76 -0.54
CA HIS A 63 -4.32 22.48 -0.61
C HIS A 63 -4.66 23.15 0.73
N ARG A 64 -4.47 22.45 1.86
CA ARG A 64 -4.69 23.05 3.18
C ARG A 64 -3.80 24.25 3.45
N TYR A 65 -2.54 24.20 3.00
CA TYR A 65 -1.63 25.33 3.09
C TYR A 65 -2.11 26.49 2.20
N GLU A 66 -2.45 26.19 0.96
CA GLU A 66 -2.98 27.15 -0.03
C GLU A 66 -4.24 27.86 0.49
N ASP A 67 -5.23 27.09 0.95
CA ASP A 67 -6.46 27.61 1.52
C ASP A 67 -6.18 28.52 2.73
N THR A 68 -5.24 28.08 3.60
CA THR A 68 -4.91 28.86 4.81
C THR A 68 -4.23 30.18 4.48
N VAL A 69 -3.41 30.23 3.43
CA VAL A 69 -2.65 31.45 3.07
C VAL A 69 -3.47 32.40 2.21
N HIS A 70 -4.34 31.89 1.33
CA HIS A 70 -4.93 32.70 0.27
C HIS A 70 -6.46 32.82 0.29
N HIS A 71 -7.17 31.90 0.97
CA HIS A 71 -8.63 31.81 0.84
C HIS A 71 -9.40 32.01 2.13
N LEU A 72 -8.76 32.03 3.29
CA LEU A 72 -9.47 32.19 4.57
C LEU A 72 -10.06 33.58 4.77
N ASP A 73 -9.50 34.61 4.16
CA ASP A 73 -10.02 35.99 4.24
C ASP A 73 -11.43 36.08 3.64
N ASP A 74 -11.74 35.33 2.59
CA ASP A 74 -13.08 35.26 1.99
C ASP A 74 -14.14 34.74 2.98
N HIS A 75 -13.72 33.98 3.98
CA HIS A 75 -14.54 33.44 5.06
C HIS A 75 -14.56 34.33 6.32
N GLY A 76 -13.89 35.50 6.28
CA GLY A 76 -13.73 36.37 7.43
C GLY A 76 -12.78 35.84 8.51
N ILE A 77 -11.89 34.91 8.15
CA ILE A 77 -10.92 34.30 9.05
C ILE A 77 -9.55 34.91 8.78
N THR A 78 -9.01 35.63 9.73
CA THR A 78 -7.66 36.19 9.66
C THR A 78 -6.69 35.28 10.37
N THR A 79 -5.62 34.88 9.69
CA THR A 79 -4.52 34.10 10.26
C THR A 79 -3.30 34.97 10.48
N GLY A 80 -2.48 34.60 11.48
CA GLY A 80 -1.13 35.15 11.62
C GLY A 80 -0.15 34.51 10.62
N GLU A 81 1.17 34.60 10.92
CA GLU A 81 2.19 34.00 10.08
C GLU A 81 2.01 32.48 9.97
N VAL A 82 1.75 31.98 8.74
CA VAL A 82 1.61 30.55 8.46
C VAL A 82 2.95 29.96 8.11
N LYS A 83 3.41 28.97 8.88
CA LYS A 83 4.68 28.27 8.67
C LYS A 83 4.46 26.88 8.11
N PHE A 84 5.30 26.49 7.17
CA PHE A 84 5.29 25.18 6.53
C PHE A 84 6.45 24.33 7.05
N ASP A 85 6.16 23.13 7.53
CA ASP A 85 7.13 22.14 7.98
C ASP A 85 7.13 20.93 7.02
N LEU A 86 8.08 20.92 6.10
CA LEU A 86 8.22 19.86 5.09
C LEU A 86 8.46 18.47 5.74
N ALA A 87 9.23 18.40 6.83
CA ALA A 87 9.54 17.14 7.48
C ALA A 87 8.27 16.50 8.08
N LYS A 88 7.41 17.30 8.72
CA LYS A 88 6.11 16.83 9.21
C LYS A 88 5.17 16.40 8.09
N LEU A 89 5.14 17.13 6.97
CA LEU A 89 4.33 16.78 5.80
C LEU A 89 4.76 15.42 5.24
N LEU A 90 6.06 15.20 5.06
CA LEU A 90 6.58 13.93 4.57
C LEU A 90 6.31 12.79 5.56
N ALA A 91 6.50 13.01 6.85
CA ALA A 91 6.19 12.02 7.89
C ALA A 91 4.70 11.65 7.91
N ARG A 92 3.78 12.62 7.71
CA ARG A 92 2.35 12.35 7.55
C ARG A 92 2.07 11.46 6.35
N LYS A 93 2.67 11.77 5.19
CA LYS A 93 2.54 10.96 3.97
C LYS A 93 3.02 9.52 4.22
N ASP A 94 4.18 9.33 4.85
CA ASP A 94 4.74 8.00 5.16
C ASP A 94 3.81 7.21 6.11
N LYS A 95 3.26 7.87 7.12
CA LYS A 95 2.30 7.25 8.03
C LYS A 95 1.05 6.74 7.30
N ILE A 96 0.50 7.50 6.36
CA ILE A 96 -0.66 7.09 5.56
C ILE A 96 -0.32 5.86 4.71
N VAL A 97 0.84 5.85 4.06
CA VAL A 97 1.32 4.71 3.27
C VAL A 97 1.47 3.45 4.15
N ASP A 98 2.13 3.59 5.30
CA ASP A 98 2.34 2.48 6.25
C ASP A 98 0.99 1.91 6.76
N GLN A 99 0.02 2.77 7.06
CA GLN A 99 -1.31 2.33 7.49
C GLN A 99 -2.05 1.53 6.43
N LEU A 100 -2.05 2.00 5.18
CA LEU A 100 -2.76 1.33 4.09
C LEU A 100 -2.08 0.04 3.66
N THR A 101 -0.76 0.03 3.54
CA THR A 101 -0.01 -1.20 3.21
C THR A 101 -0.11 -2.23 4.33
N GLY A 102 -0.10 -1.79 5.58
CA GLY A 102 -0.35 -2.64 6.76
C GLY A 102 -1.77 -3.21 6.79
N GLY A 103 -2.77 -2.43 6.35
CA GLY A 103 -4.15 -2.91 6.19
C GLY A 103 -4.27 -4.06 5.19
N ILE A 104 -3.60 -3.95 4.04
CA ILE A 104 -3.56 -5.04 3.05
C ILE A 104 -2.87 -6.29 3.63
N ASP A 105 -1.78 -6.11 4.38
CA ASP A 105 -1.11 -7.21 5.06
C ASP A 105 -2.04 -7.97 6.02
N GLN A 106 -2.83 -7.23 6.79
CA GLN A 106 -3.83 -7.81 7.69
C GLN A 106 -4.95 -8.54 6.94
N LEU A 107 -5.41 -8.00 5.81
CA LEU A 107 -6.42 -8.63 4.97
C LEU A 107 -5.92 -9.96 4.39
N LEU A 108 -4.70 -10.01 3.85
CA LEU A 108 -4.13 -11.26 3.36
C LEU A 108 -4.00 -12.29 4.49
N LYS A 109 -3.48 -11.87 5.63
CA LYS A 109 -3.34 -12.75 6.81
C LYS A 109 -4.68 -13.24 7.33
N GLY A 110 -5.69 -12.37 7.40
CA GLY A 110 -7.04 -12.73 7.85
C GLY A 110 -7.74 -13.73 6.93
N ASN A 111 -7.37 -13.77 5.65
CA ASN A 111 -7.86 -14.75 4.67
C ASN A 111 -6.94 -15.98 4.52
N GLY A 112 -5.94 -16.15 5.38
CA GLY A 112 -5.04 -17.31 5.35
C GLY A 112 -4.09 -17.36 4.15
N ILE A 113 -3.84 -16.23 3.49
CA ILE A 113 -2.99 -16.14 2.30
C ILE A 113 -1.53 -16.08 2.72
N GLU A 114 -0.71 -16.99 2.20
CA GLU A 114 0.72 -16.98 2.45
C GLU A 114 1.41 -15.89 1.63
N LYS A 115 2.14 -15.02 2.31
CA LYS A 115 2.89 -13.93 1.70
C LYS A 115 4.34 -14.34 1.50
N ILE A 116 4.81 -14.33 0.25
CA ILE A 116 6.15 -14.75 -0.14
C ILE A 116 6.92 -13.56 -0.71
N SER A 117 8.17 -13.34 -0.24
CA SER A 117 9.07 -12.39 -0.88
C SER A 117 9.77 -13.01 -2.07
N SER A 118 9.97 -12.27 -3.16
CA SER A 118 10.63 -12.75 -4.37
C SER A 118 12.13 -13.08 -4.20
N GLY A 119 12.69 -12.89 -3.01
CA GLY A 119 14.05 -13.36 -2.68
C GLY A 119 14.14 -14.89 -2.56
N PHE A 120 13.03 -15.60 -2.44
CA PHE A 120 12.98 -17.03 -2.65
C PHE A 120 12.83 -17.28 -4.15
N ALA A 121 13.87 -17.83 -4.78
CA ALA A 121 13.80 -18.34 -6.14
C ALA A 121 12.61 -19.31 -6.23
N ILE A 122 11.60 -18.94 -6.99
CA ILE A 122 10.49 -19.84 -7.28
C ILE A 122 11.06 -20.86 -8.26
N PHE A 123 11.51 -21.97 -7.74
CA PHE A 123 11.63 -23.16 -8.57
C PHE A 123 10.21 -23.63 -8.89
N LEU A 124 9.65 -23.13 -9.98
CA LEU A 124 8.56 -23.78 -10.68
C LEU A 124 9.16 -25.06 -11.31
N THR A 125 9.45 -26.05 -10.46
CA THR A 125 9.77 -27.38 -10.94
C THR A 125 8.47 -28.09 -11.21
N SER A 126 8.26 -28.31 -12.49
CA SER A 126 7.41 -29.36 -13.07
C SER A 126 5.91 -29.09 -13.04
N PHE A 127 5.44 -28.43 -14.07
CA PHE A 127 4.26 -28.94 -14.74
C PHE A 127 4.68 -30.27 -15.39
N ASN A 128 4.48 -31.36 -14.72
CA ASN A 128 4.44 -32.67 -15.36
C ASN A 128 3.00 -32.90 -15.82
N SER A 129 2.91 -32.98 -17.14
CA SER A 129 1.76 -33.50 -17.91
C SER A 129 1.29 -34.87 -17.45
#